data_759e24aef5ef00f157516958db85dffd
#
_entry.id   759e24aef5ef00f157516958db85dffd
#
_cell.length_a   1.000
_cell.length_b   1.000
_cell.length_c   1.000
_cell.angle_alpha   90.00
_cell.angle_beta   90.00
_cell.angle_gamma   90.00
#
_symmetry.space_group_name_H-M   'P 1'
#
loop_
_entity.id
_entity.type
_entity.pdbx_description
1 polymer ?
#
loop_
_entity_poly.entity_id
_entity_poly.type
_entity_poly.pdbx_seq_one_letter_code
_entity_poly.pdbx_strand_id
1 'polypeptide(L)'
;MEVYEIKRKIKQKNEWIYNILKKIGSVWSYIKRIPIKFREYKKIKKQLKTVKPEDSKVLYVGIPLHSNLGDQAQYYCISKWLSNNYSNFKVIEMPDILINSNFLNINKVIKKIINKEDIIIFQSGYRTTDVANIKGEYAHRKIIKMFSENKILVFPQTINFKSDKELEESKEAYKLGKRLLFLARDKKSYEMAKKSYVNNCVELYPDIVTSLIGTYQFNSPREGILCCMRRDGEKLYENEDIDKMMSELKKITKVDRIDTTISTKYTELKKELKSIIENTIEQFSKYKVVITDRYHGTIFSLASNTPTIVINSTDHKLSSGVDWFKDKEEFKGYIFFAQSLEEAQKLAEDIYRNKKDYKVLPEYFRTHYYDKLKEKFEEI
;
A
#
# COMPACT_ATOMS: atom_id res chain seq x y z
N MET A 1 -22.23 -3.51 3.31
CA MET A 1 -22.77 -2.40 4.14
C MET A 1 -23.51 -2.94 5.36
N GLU A 2 -24.53 -3.77 5.22
CA GLU A 2 -25.32 -4.36 6.30
C GLU A 2 -24.50 -5.03 7.43
N VAL A 3 -23.45 -5.78 7.13
CA VAL A 3 -22.66 -6.52 8.12
C VAL A 3 -21.91 -5.62 9.11
N TYR A 4 -21.46 -4.44 8.68
CA TYR A 4 -20.76 -3.50 9.57
C TYR A 4 -21.73 -2.78 10.50
N GLU A 5 -22.86 -2.34 9.98
CA GLU A 5 -23.93 -1.73 10.80
C GLU A 5 -24.53 -2.71 11.78
N ILE A 6 -24.77 -3.94 11.36
CA ILE A 6 -25.23 -5.02 12.24
C ILE A 6 -24.20 -5.25 13.36
N LYS A 7 -22.90 -5.33 13.06
CA LYS A 7 -21.85 -5.46 14.06
C LYS A 7 -21.81 -4.30 15.05
N ARG A 8 -21.97 -3.05 14.56
CA ARG A 8 -22.01 -1.84 15.40
C ARG A 8 -23.22 -1.87 16.34
N LYS A 9 -24.40 -2.18 15.82
CA LYS A 9 -25.64 -2.29 16.62
C LYS A 9 -25.56 -3.41 17.68
N ILE A 10 -24.97 -4.57 17.33
CA ILE A 10 -24.78 -5.67 18.26
C ILE A 10 -23.80 -5.27 19.38
N LYS A 11 -22.68 -4.61 19.03
CA LYS A 11 -21.70 -4.13 20.02
C LYS A 11 -22.29 -3.12 20.98
N GLN A 12 -23.16 -2.21 20.50
CA GLN A 12 -23.85 -1.21 21.32
C GLN A 12 -24.91 -1.84 22.25
N LYS A 13 -25.58 -2.93 21.81
CA LYS A 13 -26.63 -3.57 22.58
C LYS A 13 -26.12 -4.64 23.55
N ASN A 14 -25.07 -5.37 23.20
CA ASN A 14 -24.55 -6.46 24.02
C ASN A 14 -23.10 -6.80 23.65
N GLU A 15 -22.16 -6.28 24.42
CA GLU A 15 -20.71 -6.44 24.18
C GLU A 15 -20.27 -7.92 24.32
N TRP A 16 -20.92 -8.71 25.17
CA TRP A 16 -20.61 -10.15 25.35
C TRP A 16 -20.95 -10.94 24.09
N ILE A 17 -22.16 -10.75 23.53
CA ILE A 17 -22.56 -11.38 22.25
C ILE A 17 -21.64 -10.94 21.13
N TYR A 18 -21.29 -9.65 21.05
CA TYR A 18 -20.32 -9.15 20.06
C TYR A 18 -18.98 -9.87 20.16
N ASN A 19 -18.44 -10.07 21.37
CA ASN A 19 -17.17 -10.73 21.60
C ASN A 19 -17.21 -12.23 21.23
N ILE A 20 -18.33 -12.93 21.46
CA ILE A 20 -18.53 -14.32 20.99
C ILE A 20 -18.55 -14.36 19.46
N LEU A 21 -19.36 -13.50 18.82
CA LEU A 21 -19.44 -13.45 17.36
C LEU A 21 -18.08 -13.07 16.73
N LYS A 22 -17.31 -12.21 17.38
CA LYS A 22 -15.95 -11.86 16.96
C LYS A 22 -15.00 -13.07 17.04
N LYS A 23 -15.10 -13.88 18.13
CA LYS A 23 -14.33 -15.14 18.27
C LYS A 23 -14.71 -16.15 17.20
N ILE A 24 -16.01 -16.40 17.00
CA ILE A 24 -16.52 -17.30 15.94
C ILE A 24 -16.05 -16.82 14.57
N GLY A 25 -16.17 -15.52 14.28
CA GLY A 25 -15.69 -14.93 13.04
C GLY A 25 -14.17 -15.08 12.83
N SER A 26 -13.38 -15.03 13.90
CA SER A 26 -11.94 -15.27 13.84
C SER A 26 -11.59 -16.72 13.50
N VAL A 27 -12.30 -17.68 14.08
CA VAL A 27 -12.16 -19.12 13.78
C VAL A 27 -12.54 -19.40 12.32
N TRP A 28 -13.68 -18.88 11.86
CA TRP A 28 -14.12 -18.99 10.47
C TRP A 28 -13.11 -18.38 9.49
N SER A 29 -12.59 -17.20 9.81
CA SER A 29 -11.52 -16.55 9.02
C SER A 29 -10.26 -17.40 8.98
N TYR A 30 -9.89 -18.05 10.09
CA TYR A 30 -8.76 -18.96 10.16
C TYR A 30 -8.96 -20.17 9.24
N ILE A 31 -10.13 -20.85 9.33
CA ILE A 31 -10.49 -22.02 8.50
C ILE A 31 -10.46 -21.65 7.01
N LYS A 32 -11.09 -20.53 6.62
CA LYS A 32 -11.10 -20.05 5.23
C LYS A 32 -9.69 -19.78 4.68
N ARG A 33 -8.71 -19.49 5.53
CA ARG A 33 -7.33 -19.24 5.13
C ARG A 33 -6.47 -20.51 5.00
N ILE A 34 -6.93 -21.65 5.49
CA ILE A 34 -6.19 -22.92 5.42
C ILE A 34 -5.88 -23.31 3.95
N PRO A 35 -6.84 -23.34 3.01
CA PRO A 35 -6.57 -23.64 1.62
C PRO A 35 -5.58 -22.67 0.97
N ILE A 36 -5.68 -21.38 1.34
CA ILE A 36 -4.75 -20.34 0.86
C ILE A 36 -3.33 -20.64 1.35
N LYS A 37 -3.17 -20.98 2.65
CA LYS A 37 -1.85 -21.34 3.22
C LYS A 37 -1.24 -22.54 2.47
N PHE A 38 -1.99 -23.60 2.24
CA PHE A 38 -1.49 -24.78 1.52
C PHE A 38 -1.13 -24.47 0.08
N ARG A 39 -1.93 -23.67 -0.62
CA ARG A 39 -1.63 -23.26 -2.00
C ARG A 39 -0.33 -22.44 -2.07
N GLU A 40 -0.20 -21.42 -1.23
CA GLU A 40 1.00 -20.58 -1.20
C GLU A 40 2.23 -21.41 -0.74
N TYR A 41 2.08 -22.31 0.21
CA TYR A 41 3.14 -23.22 0.62
C TYR A 41 3.62 -24.13 -0.55
N LYS A 42 2.69 -24.69 -1.35
CA LYS A 42 3.05 -25.46 -2.54
C LYS A 42 3.81 -24.61 -3.56
N LYS A 43 3.39 -23.36 -3.79
CA LYS A 43 4.10 -22.42 -4.67
C LYS A 43 5.53 -22.18 -4.21
N ILE A 44 5.71 -21.84 -2.94
CA ILE A 44 7.04 -21.61 -2.37
C ILE A 44 7.90 -22.86 -2.45
N LYS A 45 7.38 -24.03 -2.10
CA LYS A 45 8.12 -25.27 -2.26
C LYS A 45 8.57 -25.52 -3.71
N LYS A 46 7.72 -25.20 -4.69
CA LYS A 46 8.09 -25.28 -6.11
C LYS A 46 9.20 -24.29 -6.46
N GLN A 47 9.08 -23.05 -5.99
CA GLN A 47 10.09 -22.00 -6.19
C GLN A 47 11.43 -22.39 -5.57
N LEU A 48 11.42 -22.86 -4.31
CA LEU A 48 12.64 -23.25 -3.60
C LEU A 48 13.39 -24.44 -4.24
N LYS A 49 12.70 -25.28 -5.02
CA LYS A 49 13.36 -26.36 -5.78
C LYS A 49 14.23 -25.84 -6.94
N THR A 50 14.01 -24.60 -7.38
CA THR A 50 14.77 -23.96 -8.46
C THR A 50 15.89 -23.06 -7.95
N VAL A 51 16.02 -22.94 -6.63
CA VAL A 51 17.03 -22.13 -5.97
C VAL A 51 18.17 -23.02 -5.50
N LYS A 52 19.38 -22.69 -5.92
CA LYS A 52 20.59 -23.40 -5.52
C LYS A 52 21.28 -22.67 -4.34
N PRO A 53 22.11 -23.37 -3.56
CA PRO A 53 22.85 -22.74 -2.45
C PRO A 53 23.73 -21.56 -2.89
N GLU A 54 24.35 -21.67 -4.06
CA GLU A 54 25.25 -20.68 -4.66
C GLU A 54 24.55 -19.47 -5.28
N ASP A 55 23.23 -19.54 -5.54
CA ASP A 55 22.49 -18.41 -6.06
C ASP A 55 22.51 -17.23 -5.05
N SER A 56 22.62 -16.01 -5.52
CA SER A 56 22.29 -14.80 -4.75
C SER A 56 20.78 -14.66 -4.67
N LYS A 57 20.24 -14.38 -3.48
CA LYS A 57 18.81 -14.42 -3.24
C LYS A 57 18.28 -13.13 -2.62
N VAL A 58 17.05 -12.80 -2.98
CA VAL A 58 16.22 -11.81 -2.29
C VAL A 58 15.04 -12.53 -1.65
N LEU A 59 14.92 -12.49 -0.32
CA LEU A 59 13.69 -12.90 0.36
C LEU A 59 12.74 -11.69 0.42
N TYR A 60 11.74 -11.68 -0.45
CA TYR A 60 10.72 -10.62 -0.50
C TYR A 60 9.51 -11.00 0.35
N VAL A 61 9.36 -10.31 1.47
CA VAL A 61 8.42 -10.61 2.55
C VAL A 61 7.19 -9.71 2.48
N GLY A 62 6.03 -10.31 2.70
CA GLY A 62 4.79 -9.56 2.87
C GLY A 62 4.01 -9.30 1.60
N ILE A 63 4.25 -10.08 0.54
CA ILE A 63 3.49 -9.92 -0.71
C ILE A 63 1.97 -9.98 -0.47
N PRO A 64 1.18 -9.08 -1.09
CA PRO A 64 -0.26 -9.02 -0.87
C PRO A 64 -0.99 -10.21 -1.49
N LEU A 65 -1.97 -10.77 -0.75
CA LEU A 65 -2.83 -11.86 -1.19
C LEU A 65 -4.31 -11.41 -1.31
N HIS A 66 -4.54 -10.15 -1.67
CA HIS A 66 -5.86 -9.54 -1.81
C HIS A 66 -5.90 -8.58 -3.00
N SER A 67 -7.09 -8.12 -3.37
CA SER A 67 -7.34 -7.36 -4.60
C SER A 67 -7.43 -5.84 -4.38
N ASN A 68 -6.74 -5.29 -3.36
CA ASN A 68 -6.55 -3.85 -3.23
C ASN A 68 -5.49 -3.41 -4.24
N LEU A 69 -5.86 -2.60 -5.22
CA LEU A 69 -4.98 -2.16 -6.30
C LEU A 69 -3.79 -1.34 -5.80
N GLY A 70 -3.96 -0.58 -4.70
CA GLY A 70 -2.85 0.17 -4.11
C GLY A 70 -1.72 -0.74 -3.62
N ASP A 71 -2.06 -1.75 -2.82
CA ASP A 71 -1.05 -2.71 -2.31
C ASP A 71 -0.48 -3.58 -3.44
N GLN A 72 -1.28 -3.89 -4.46
CA GLN A 72 -0.83 -4.61 -5.65
C GLN A 72 0.08 -3.73 -6.53
N ALA A 73 -0.18 -2.42 -6.62
CA ALA A 73 0.71 -1.48 -7.31
C ALA A 73 2.06 -1.33 -6.58
N GLN A 74 2.06 -1.32 -5.24
CA GLN A 74 3.30 -1.36 -4.45
C GLN A 74 4.10 -2.63 -4.77
N TYR A 75 3.45 -3.80 -4.78
CA TYR A 75 4.09 -5.06 -5.15
C TYR A 75 4.64 -5.02 -6.59
N TYR A 76 3.88 -4.48 -7.54
CA TYR A 76 4.33 -4.30 -8.93
C TYR A 76 5.57 -3.40 -9.03
N CYS A 77 5.55 -2.25 -8.37
CA CYS A 77 6.66 -1.30 -8.38
C CYS A 77 7.91 -1.87 -7.70
N ILE A 78 7.76 -2.56 -6.55
CA ILE A 78 8.89 -3.22 -5.87
C ILE A 78 9.47 -4.33 -6.75
N SER A 79 8.62 -5.15 -7.37
CA SER A 79 9.08 -6.22 -8.27
C SER A 79 9.83 -5.66 -9.48
N LYS A 80 9.35 -4.53 -10.04
CA LYS A 80 10.03 -3.82 -11.13
C LYS A 80 11.38 -3.25 -10.66
N TRP A 81 11.41 -2.64 -9.46
CA TRP A 81 12.64 -2.12 -8.87
C TRP A 81 13.66 -3.25 -8.61
N LEU A 82 13.22 -4.40 -8.09
CA LEU A 82 14.06 -5.58 -7.91
C LEU A 82 14.61 -6.11 -9.23
N SER A 83 13.78 -6.22 -10.25
CA SER A 83 14.21 -6.67 -11.58
C SER A 83 15.29 -5.74 -12.19
N ASN A 84 15.18 -4.44 -11.95
CA ASN A 84 16.13 -3.47 -12.50
C ASN A 84 17.46 -3.42 -11.72
N ASN A 85 17.41 -3.63 -10.40
CA ASN A 85 18.55 -3.43 -9.52
C ASN A 85 19.26 -4.73 -9.08
N TYR A 86 18.52 -5.86 -9.08
CA TYR A 86 18.97 -7.18 -8.60
C TYR A 86 18.59 -8.28 -9.60
N SER A 87 18.79 -8.03 -10.90
CA SER A 87 18.40 -8.96 -11.99
C SER A 87 19.01 -10.35 -11.88
N ASN A 88 20.20 -10.45 -11.28
CA ASN A 88 20.94 -11.71 -11.10
C ASN A 88 20.50 -12.46 -9.82
N PHE A 89 19.65 -11.88 -8.98
CA PHE A 89 19.19 -12.51 -7.74
C PHE A 89 17.93 -13.35 -7.98
N LYS A 90 17.83 -14.47 -7.30
CA LYS A 90 16.60 -15.27 -7.24
C LYS A 90 15.65 -14.69 -6.19
N VAL A 91 14.54 -14.12 -6.63
CA VAL A 91 13.54 -13.53 -5.72
C VAL A 91 12.63 -14.64 -5.17
N ILE A 92 12.61 -14.80 -3.86
CA ILE A 92 11.74 -15.72 -3.11
C ILE A 92 10.61 -14.88 -2.49
N GLU A 93 9.41 -14.97 -3.06
CA GLU A 93 8.23 -14.23 -2.60
C GLU A 93 7.56 -14.92 -1.41
N MET A 94 7.48 -14.25 -0.28
CA MET A 94 6.99 -14.81 0.97
C MET A 94 5.82 -14.02 1.56
N PRO A 95 4.58 -14.53 1.52
CA PRO A 95 3.44 -13.88 2.16
C PRO A 95 3.44 -14.10 3.68
N ASP A 96 2.97 -13.10 4.45
CA ASP A 96 2.91 -13.12 5.92
C ASP A 96 2.20 -14.34 6.49
N ILE A 97 1.17 -14.81 5.78
CA ILE A 97 0.34 -15.94 6.22
C ILE A 97 1.17 -17.23 6.39
N LEU A 98 2.28 -17.36 5.67
CA LEU A 98 3.19 -18.49 5.79
C LEU A 98 4.20 -18.28 6.91
N ILE A 99 4.78 -17.08 7.02
CA ILE A 99 5.74 -16.72 8.07
C ILE A 99 5.10 -16.90 9.46
N ASN A 100 3.84 -16.46 9.59
CA ASN A 100 3.06 -16.58 10.82
C ASN A 100 2.41 -17.96 11.03
N SER A 101 2.72 -18.94 10.17
CA SER A 101 2.18 -20.29 10.31
C SER A 101 3.14 -21.18 11.11
N ASN A 102 2.67 -21.69 12.24
CA ASN A 102 3.49 -22.55 13.11
C ASN A 102 3.60 -24.00 12.60
N PHE A 103 2.59 -24.49 11.84
CA PHE A 103 2.54 -25.89 11.42
C PHE A 103 3.19 -26.21 10.06
N LEU A 104 3.49 -25.21 9.23
CA LEU A 104 4.08 -25.44 7.89
C LEU A 104 5.61 -25.49 7.89
N ASN A 105 6.25 -25.24 9.02
CA ASN A 105 7.70 -25.24 9.19
C ASN A 105 8.49 -24.43 8.13
N ILE A 106 7.81 -23.49 7.43
CA ILE A 106 8.43 -22.72 6.34
C ILE A 106 9.63 -21.90 6.82
N ASN A 107 9.57 -21.39 8.05
CA ASN A 107 10.65 -20.60 8.63
C ASN A 107 11.93 -21.45 8.82
N LYS A 108 11.80 -22.74 9.13
CA LYS A 108 12.96 -23.65 9.18
C LYS A 108 13.55 -23.89 7.80
N VAL A 109 12.71 -23.95 6.76
CA VAL A 109 13.12 -24.17 5.37
C VAL A 109 13.89 -22.94 4.86
N ILE A 110 13.31 -21.75 4.99
CA ILE A 110 13.96 -20.52 4.52
C ILE A 110 15.27 -20.23 5.28
N LYS A 111 15.34 -20.54 6.59
CA LYS A 111 16.56 -20.40 7.40
C LYS A 111 17.72 -21.26 6.88
N LYS A 112 17.43 -22.39 6.21
CA LYS A 112 18.46 -23.25 5.61
C LYS A 112 18.91 -22.78 4.22
N ILE A 113 18.10 -21.96 3.55
CA ILE A 113 18.31 -21.56 2.16
C ILE A 113 18.90 -20.16 2.07
N ILE A 114 18.46 -19.25 2.94
CA ILE A 114 18.94 -17.87 2.97
C ILE A 114 20.30 -17.82 3.66
N ASN A 115 21.29 -17.32 2.95
CA ASN A 115 22.64 -17.11 3.40
C ASN A 115 22.82 -15.69 3.97
N LYS A 116 23.91 -15.43 4.68
CA LYS A 116 24.19 -14.13 5.30
C LYS A 116 24.30 -12.99 4.28
N GLU A 117 24.75 -13.29 3.07
CA GLU A 117 24.94 -12.29 1.99
C GLU A 117 23.65 -12.07 1.17
N ASP A 118 22.60 -12.85 1.40
CA ASP A 118 21.31 -12.66 0.74
C ASP A 118 20.57 -11.44 1.32
N ILE A 119 19.70 -10.86 0.52
CA ILE A 119 18.99 -9.63 0.85
C ILE A 119 17.57 -9.95 1.34
N ILE A 120 17.13 -9.25 2.36
CA ILE A 120 15.75 -9.32 2.86
C ILE A 120 15.02 -8.02 2.49
N ILE A 121 13.87 -8.13 1.89
CA ILE A 121 13.04 -6.98 1.50
C ILE A 121 11.64 -7.13 2.06
N PHE A 122 11.12 -6.08 2.69
CA PHE A 122 9.76 -6.01 3.19
C PHE A 122 8.88 -5.14 2.29
N GLN A 123 7.69 -5.64 2.01
CA GLN A 123 6.63 -4.94 1.27
C GLN A 123 6.33 -3.58 1.87
N SER A 124 6.08 -2.57 1.02
CA SER A 124 5.59 -1.25 1.39
C SER A 124 4.17 -1.28 1.98
N GLY A 125 3.78 -0.23 2.68
CA GLY A 125 2.40 0.00 3.07
C GLY A 125 2.16 0.27 4.55
N TYR A 126 0.98 -0.08 5.05
CA TYR A 126 0.57 0.08 6.44
C TYR A 126 0.72 -1.24 7.19
N ARG A 127 1.95 -1.63 7.45
CA ARG A 127 2.29 -2.95 7.99
C ARG A 127 3.01 -2.89 9.33
N THR A 128 3.65 -1.77 9.66
CA THR A 128 4.30 -1.52 10.95
C THR A 128 3.26 -0.93 11.91
N THR A 129 2.33 -1.78 12.37
CA THR A 129 1.13 -1.34 13.11
C THR A 129 0.48 -2.49 13.88
N ASP A 130 -0.21 -2.15 14.97
CA ASP A 130 -1.12 -3.04 15.70
C ASP A 130 -2.61 -2.72 15.41
N VAL A 131 -2.89 -1.63 14.68
CA VAL A 131 -4.26 -1.13 14.47
C VAL A 131 -4.99 -1.87 13.37
N ALA A 132 -4.34 -2.08 12.21
CA ALA A 132 -4.99 -2.64 11.03
C ALA A 132 -4.58 -4.09 10.75
N ASN A 133 -3.31 -4.34 10.47
CA ASN A 133 -2.78 -5.65 10.10
C ASN A 133 -1.55 -6.03 10.92
N ILE A 134 -1.73 -6.28 12.20
CA ILE A 134 -0.65 -6.70 13.12
C ILE A 134 0.14 -7.93 12.61
N LYS A 135 -0.45 -8.74 11.72
CA LYS A 135 0.22 -9.92 11.14
C LYS A 135 1.39 -9.54 10.23
N GLY A 136 1.31 -8.36 9.60
CA GLY A 136 2.44 -7.79 8.87
C GLY A 136 3.60 -7.50 9.80
N GLU A 137 3.33 -6.82 10.90
CA GLU A 137 4.32 -6.50 11.93
C GLU A 137 4.93 -7.75 12.57
N TYR A 138 4.11 -8.76 12.89
CA TYR A 138 4.62 -10.04 13.41
C TYR A 138 5.54 -10.77 12.42
N ALA A 139 5.25 -10.67 11.12
CA ALA A 139 6.12 -11.24 10.10
C ALA A 139 7.46 -10.48 10.03
N HIS A 140 7.44 -9.14 10.11
CA HIS A 140 8.64 -8.31 10.18
C HIS A 140 9.51 -8.71 11.37
N ARG A 141 8.98 -8.69 12.60
CA ARG A 141 9.71 -9.06 13.82
C ARG A 141 10.34 -10.44 13.72
N LYS A 142 9.59 -11.41 13.19
CA LYS A 142 10.04 -12.81 13.08
C LYS A 142 11.19 -12.95 12.08
N ILE A 143 11.09 -12.31 10.94
CA ILE A 143 12.12 -12.36 9.90
C ILE A 143 13.36 -11.60 10.33
N ILE A 144 13.24 -10.40 10.90
CA ILE A 144 14.39 -9.64 11.43
C ILE A 144 15.14 -10.45 12.47
N LYS A 145 14.44 -11.08 13.44
CA LYS A 145 15.05 -11.97 14.45
C LYS A 145 15.76 -13.17 13.84
N MET A 146 15.26 -13.70 12.72
CA MET A 146 15.87 -14.86 12.06
C MET A 146 17.11 -14.52 11.23
N PHE A 147 17.15 -13.31 10.67
CA PHE A 147 18.11 -12.86 9.66
C PHE A 147 18.74 -11.51 10.04
N SER A 148 19.09 -11.36 11.33
CA SER A 148 19.61 -10.10 11.89
C SER A 148 20.95 -9.65 11.28
N GLU A 149 21.73 -10.55 10.70
CA GLU A 149 23.00 -10.26 10.05
C GLU A 149 22.88 -9.90 8.56
N ASN A 150 21.72 -10.17 7.95
CA ASN A 150 21.48 -9.88 6.54
C ASN A 150 21.29 -8.38 6.30
N LYS A 151 21.52 -7.92 5.07
CA LYS A 151 21.04 -6.61 4.62
C LYS A 151 19.51 -6.64 4.51
N ILE A 152 18.85 -5.69 5.17
CA ILE A 152 17.38 -5.62 5.25
C ILE A 152 16.91 -4.26 4.76
N LEU A 153 16.05 -4.25 3.72
CA LEU A 153 15.36 -3.05 3.25
C LEU A 153 13.87 -3.15 3.57
N VAL A 154 13.38 -2.23 4.39
CA VAL A 154 11.95 -2.07 4.67
C VAL A 154 11.42 -0.95 3.78
N PHE A 155 10.67 -1.30 2.74
CA PHE A 155 10.04 -0.32 1.85
C PHE A 155 9.05 0.57 2.59
N PRO A 156 8.71 1.77 2.08
CA PRO A 156 8.03 2.82 2.83
C PRO A 156 6.83 2.36 3.65
N GLN A 157 6.90 2.56 4.97
CA GLN A 157 5.89 2.17 5.95
C GLN A 157 5.18 3.36 6.55
N THR A 158 3.87 3.24 6.76
CA THR A 158 3.18 4.03 7.78
C THR A 158 3.26 3.30 9.11
N ILE A 159 3.66 4.00 10.16
CA ILE A 159 3.77 3.48 11.52
C ILE A 159 2.59 3.99 12.36
N ASN A 160 1.91 3.08 13.04
CA ASN A 160 0.86 3.45 13.98
C ASN A 160 0.64 2.33 15.02
N PHE A 161 1.05 2.57 16.25
CA PHE A 161 0.82 1.68 17.38
C PHE A 161 -0.11 2.34 18.38
N LYS A 162 -1.11 1.60 18.86
CA LYS A 162 -1.97 1.98 19.99
C LYS A 162 -1.54 1.30 21.29
N SER A 163 -0.86 0.17 21.21
CA SER A 163 -0.35 -0.58 22.33
C SER A 163 1.13 -0.30 22.53
N ASP A 164 1.49 0.24 23.70
CA ASP A 164 2.89 0.44 24.09
C ASP A 164 3.66 -0.87 24.09
N LYS A 165 3.02 -1.97 24.52
CA LYS A 165 3.62 -3.31 24.48
C LYS A 165 4.02 -3.71 23.06
N GLU A 166 3.12 -3.53 22.08
CA GLU A 166 3.40 -3.89 20.69
C GLU A 166 4.49 -2.99 20.09
N LEU A 167 4.53 -1.72 20.48
CA LEU A 167 5.60 -0.81 20.08
C LEU A 167 6.95 -1.25 20.65
N GLU A 168 7.02 -1.60 21.94
CA GLU A 168 8.26 -2.09 22.56
C GLU A 168 8.75 -3.40 21.95
N GLU A 169 7.84 -4.35 21.69
CA GLU A 169 8.19 -5.59 20.98
C GLU A 169 8.71 -5.33 19.55
N SER A 170 8.19 -4.29 18.88
CA SER A 170 8.67 -3.83 17.59
C SER A 170 10.10 -3.29 17.72
N LYS A 171 10.34 -2.35 18.65
CA LYS A 171 11.66 -1.76 18.91
C LYS A 171 12.71 -2.83 19.14
N GLU A 172 12.43 -3.78 20.04
CA GLU A 172 13.36 -4.87 20.37
C GLU A 172 13.66 -5.77 19.16
N ALA A 173 12.68 -5.99 18.28
CA ALA A 173 12.91 -6.77 17.07
C ALA A 173 13.78 -6.01 16.05
N TYR A 174 13.46 -4.73 15.78
CA TYR A 174 14.19 -3.92 14.81
C TYR A 174 15.62 -3.62 15.26
N LYS A 175 15.86 -3.47 16.58
CA LYS A 175 17.20 -3.33 17.18
C LYS A 175 18.16 -4.47 16.80
N LEU A 176 17.65 -5.66 16.51
CA LEU A 176 18.47 -6.81 16.12
C LEU A 176 19.00 -6.72 14.69
N GLY A 177 18.33 -5.97 13.80
CA GLY A 177 18.72 -5.81 12.40
C GLY A 177 19.96 -4.94 12.27
N LYS A 178 21.16 -5.55 12.11
CA LYS A 178 22.44 -4.84 12.11
C LYS A 178 22.67 -3.98 10.86
N ARG A 179 22.16 -4.43 9.72
CA ARG A 179 22.25 -3.77 8.43
C ARG A 179 20.82 -3.53 7.89
N LEU A 180 20.08 -2.62 8.54
CA LEU A 180 18.67 -2.39 8.24
C LEU A 180 18.41 -0.93 7.85
N LEU A 181 17.91 -0.73 6.63
CA LEU A 181 17.35 0.51 6.15
C LEU A 181 15.83 0.48 6.28
N PHE A 182 15.28 1.36 7.09
CA PHE A 182 13.86 1.56 7.26
C PHE A 182 13.40 2.81 6.52
N LEU A 183 12.48 2.65 5.56
CA LEU A 183 11.89 3.77 4.85
C LEU A 183 10.53 4.10 5.49
N ALA A 184 10.39 5.31 5.99
CA ALA A 184 9.14 5.84 6.54
C ALA A 184 8.39 6.59 5.43
N ARG A 185 7.07 6.30 5.27
CA ARG A 185 6.28 6.80 4.15
C ARG A 185 5.82 8.25 4.30
N ASP A 186 5.78 8.75 5.51
CA ASP A 186 5.29 10.09 5.87
C ASP A 186 6.08 10.67 7.05
N LYS A 187 6.00 12.00 7.25
CA LYS A 187 6.74 12.71 8.31
C LYS A 187 6.45 12.15 9.71
N LYS A 188 5.18 11.84 10.02
CA LYS A 188 4.79 11.30 11.32
C LYS A 188 5.41 9.93 11.58
N SER A 189 5.39 9.06 10.56
CA SER A 189 6.04 7.75 10.62
C SER A 189 7.56 7.87 10.72
N TYR A 190 8.15 8.86 10.05
CA TYR A 190 9.59 9.13 10.12
C TYR A 190 10.02 9.54 11.53
N GLU A 191 9.33 10.50 12.15
CA GLU A 191 9.61 10.93 13.53
C GLU A 191 9.45 9.77 14.53
N MET A 192 8.42 8.94 14.35
CA MET A 192 8.21 7.76 15.18
C MET A 192 9.33 6.73 14.96
N ALA A 193 9.73 6.46 13.74
CA ALA A 193 10.82 5.54 13.43
C ALA A 193 12.16 6.01 14.00
N LYS A 194 12.49 7.30 13.87
CA LYS A 194 13.73 7.89 14.44
C LYS A 194 13.80 7.72 15.95
N LYS A 195 12.67 7.84 16.66
CA LYS A 195 12.60 7.63 18.11
C LYS A 195 12.64 6.15 18.50
N SER A 196 12.07 5.28 17.67
CA SER A 196 11.83 3.88 18.04
C SER A 196 12.91 2.93 17.54
N TYR A 197 13.49 3.20 16.37
CA TYR A 197 14.45 2.32 15.69
C TYR A 197 15.84 2.94 15.64
N VAL A 198 16.32 3.38 16.81
CA VAL A 198 17.54 4.19 16.99
C VAL A 198 18.83 3.52 16.48
N ASN A 199 18.83 2.20 16.36
CA ASN A 199 19.98 1.44 15.88
C ASN A 199 19.95 1.20 14.34
N ASN A 200 18.91 1.65 13.67
CA ASN A 200 18.72 1.42 12.25
C ASN A 200 18.91 2.72 11.46
N CYS A 201 19.28 2.57 10.18
CA CYS A 201 19.20 3.68 9.25
C CYS A 201 17.72 3.96 8.92
N VAL A 202 17.24 5.19 9.17
CA VAL A 202 15.85 5.58 8.94
C VAL A 202 15.83 6.76 7.97
N GLU A 203 15.10 6.59 6.87
CA GLU A 203 14.94 7.59 5.82
C GLU A 203 13.46 7.90 5.56
N LEU A 204 13.18 9.14 5.19
CA LEU A 204 11.85 9.56 4.74
C LEU A 204 11.74 9.35 3.23
N TYR A 205 10.86 8.45 2.79
CA TYR A 205 10.66 8.08 1.39
C TYR A 205 9.18 8.09 1.00
N PRO A 206 8.82 8.60 -0.19
CA PRO A 206 7.45 8.53 -0.67
C PRO A 206 7.02 7.06 -0.89
N ASP A 207 5.71 6.81 -0.98
CA ASP A 207 5.21 5.49 -1.39
C ASP A 207 5.78 5.11 -2.77
N ILE A 208 6.20 3.85 -2.94
CA ILE A 208 6.86 3.45 -4.19
C ILE A 208 5.98 3.59 -5.43
N VAL A 209 4.65 3.57 -5.28
CA VAL A 209 3.73 3.77 -6.41
C VAL A 209 3.88 5.17 -7.00
N THR A 210 4.39 6.15 -6.24
CA THR A 210 4.71 7.50 -6.76
C THR A 210 5.75 7.48 -7.87
N SER A 211 6.60 6.42 -7.95
CA SER A 211 7.56 6.23 -9.04
C SER A 211 6.90 6.03 -10.42
N LEU A 212 5.58 5.82 -10.46
CA LEU A 212 4.82 5.76 -11.71
C LEU A 212 4.39 7.14 -12.22
N ILE A 213 4.46 8.20 -11.39
CA ILE A 213 4.11 9.56 -11.81
C ILE A 213 5.15 10.04 -12.80
N GLY A 214 4.68 10.57 -13.94
CA GLY A 214 5.51 11.05 -15.04
C GLY A 214 5.92 9.97 -16.03
N THR A 215 5.65 8.68 -15.77
CA THR A 215 6.05 7.58 -16.67
C THR A 215 5.01 7.24 -17.75
N TYR A 216 3.82 7.83 -17.67
CA TYR A 216 2.74 7.56 -18.61
C TYR A 216 2.29 8.83 -19.33
N GLN A 217 2.00 8.67 -20.62
CA GLN A 217 1.36 9.68 -21.45
C GLN A 217 0.19 9.05 -22.18
N PHE A 218 -1.00 9.65 -22.02
CA PHE A 218 -2.22 9.20 -22.67
C PHE A 218 -2.79 10.32 -23.54
N ASN A 219 -3.21 9.96 -24.75
CA ASN A 219 -3.75 10.92 -25.72
C ASN A 219 -5.26 10.84 -25.87
N SER A 220 -5.96 10.10 -24.98
CA SER A 220 -7.41 9.99 -25.01
C SER A 220 -8.08 11.30 -24.61
N PRO A 221 -9.19 11.70 -25.27
CA PRO A 221 -9.98 12.84 -24.83
C PRO A 221 -10.44 12.68 -23.38
N ARG A 222 -10.39 13.77 -22.61
CA ARG A 222 -10.81 13.80 -21.21
C ARG A 222 -12.23 14.32 -21.11
N GLU A 223 -13.09 13.55 -20.45
CA GLU A 223 -14.50 13.93 -20.23
C GLU A 223 -15.00 13.42 -18.87
N GLY A 224 -15.87 14.22 -18.24
CA GLY A 224 -16.50 13.81 -16.99
C GLY A 224 -15.63 13.94 -15.75
N ILE A 225 -16.18 13.48 -14.64
CA ILE A 225 -15.59 13.49 -13.29
C ILE A 225 -15.55 12.07 -12.77
N LEU A 226 -14.42 11.65 -12.21
CA LEU A 226 -14.27 10.35 -11.56
C LEU A 226 -14.26 10.51 -10.04
N CYS A 227 -15.19 9.85 -9.34
CA CYS A 227 -15.19 9.74 -7.89
C CYS A 227 -14.56 8.40 -7.49
N CYS A 228 -13.28 8.43 -7.11
CA CYS A 228 -12.56 7.25 -6.57
C CYS A 228 -12.70 7.21 -5.06
N MET A 229 -13.80 6.61 -4.58
CA MET A 229 -14.26 6.69 -3.20
C MET A 229 -14.25 5.32 -2.53
N ARG A 230 -13.80 5.29 -1.27
CA ARG A 230 -13.79 4.05 -0.47
C ARG A 230 -15.20 3.58 -0.11
N ARG A 231 -15.31 2.25 -0.02
CA ARG A 231 -16.56 1.58 0.39
C ARG A 231 -16.42 0.79 1.69
N ASP A 232 -15.26 0.88 2.33
CA ASP A 232 -14.94 0.15 3.57
C ASP A 232 -15.26 0.97 4.82
N GLY A 233 -15.01 0.40 5.99
CA GLY A 233 -15.31 1.02 7.29
C GLY A 233 -14.40 2.19 7.70
N GLU A 234 -13.42 2.55 6.88
CA GLU A 234 -12.55 3.73 7.11
C GLU A 234 -13.10 4.98 6.39
N LYS A 235 -14.30 4.92 5.75
CA LYS A 235 -14.95 6.07 5.12
C LYS A 235 -15.32 7.13 6.17
N LEU A 236 -15.13 8.40 5.84
CA LEU A 236 -15.57 9.54 6.66
C LEU A 236 -17.01 9.93 6.34
N TYR A 237 -17.35 9.95 5.05
CA TYR A 237 -18.66 10.37 4.56
C TYR A 237 -19.58 9.16 4.31
N GLU A 238 -20.88 9.34 4.59
CA GLU A 238 -21.87 8.31 4.29
C GLU A 238 -22.13 8.25 2.77
N ASN A 239 -22.66 7.11 2.29
CA ASN A 239 -22.90 6.98 0.84
C ASN A 239 -23.93 7.98 0.32
N GLU A 240 -24.93 8.28 1.14
CA GLU A 240 -26.00 9.24 0.85
C GLU A 240 -25.45 10.64 0.56
N ASP A 241 -24.44 11.08 1.33
CA ASP A 241 -23.79 12.40 1.13
C ASP A 241 -22.95 12.40 -0.15
N ILE A 242 -22.21 11.32 -0.40
CA ILE A 242 -21.43 11.15 -1.64
C ILE A 242 -22.37 11.11 -2.86
N ASP A 243 -23.48 10.36 -2.77
CA ASP A 243 -24.43 10.21 -3.87
C ASP A 243 -25.16 11.56 -4.15
N LYS A 244 -25.41 12.38 -3.12
CA LYS A 244 -25.92 13.75 -3.26
C LYS A 244 -24.94 14.63 -4.02
N MET A 245 -23.68 14.70 -3.61
CA MET A 245 -22.62 15.43 -4.32
C MET A 245 -22.53 14.98 -5.79
N MET A 246 -22.51 13.66 -6.03
CA MET A 246 -22.45 13.12 -7.39
C MET A 246 -23.68 13.48 -8.22
N SER A 247 -24.87 13.55 -7.62
CA SER A 247 -26.10 13.92 -8.30
C SER A 247 -26.07 15.38 -8.75
N GLU A 248 -25.51 16.29 -7.96
CA GLU A 248 -25.30 17.69 -8.37
C GLU A 248 -24.30 17.78 -9.52
N LEU A 249 -23.16 17.10 -9.43
CA LEU A 249 -22.15 17.07 -10.50
C LEU A 249 -22.68 16.44 -11.81
N LYS A 250 -23.60 15.46 -11.75
CA LYS A 250 -24.25 14.86 -12.91
C LYS A 250 -25.13 15.82 -13.69
N LYS A 251 -25.56 16.95 -13.11
CA LYS A 251 -26.27 18.01 -13.86
C LYS A 251 -25.35 18.74 -14.84
N ILE A 252 -24.01 18.61 -14.66
CA ILE A 252 -23.03 19.34 -15.47
C ILE A 252 -22.35 18.40 -16.46
N THR A 253 -22.03 17.17 -16.04
CA THR A 253 -21.28 16.22 -16.85
C THR A 253 -21.48 14.78 -16.39
N LYS A 254 -20.91 13.82 -17.14
CA LYS A 254 -20.80 12.43 -16.72
C LYS A 254 -19.99 12.31 -15.43
N VAL A 255 -20.52 11.53 -14.45
CA VAL A 255 -19.84 11.23 -13.18
C VAL A 255 -19.86 9.74 -12.94
N ASP A 256 -18.69 9.15 -12.84
CA ASP A 256 -18.51 7.73 -12.52
C ASP A 256 -17.96 7.53 -11.11
N ARG A 257 -18.28 6.39 -10.48
CA ARG A 257 -17.77 6.02 -9.14
C ARG A 257 -17.04 4.70 -9.19
N ILE A 258 -15.81 4.70 -8.70
CA ILE A 258 -14.98 3.51 -8.53
C ILE A 258 -14.41 3.42 -7.10
N ASP A 259 -13.73 2.31 -6.81
CA ASP A 259 -12.87 2.13 -5.64
C ASP A 259 -11.57 1.46 -6.08
N THR A 260 -10.48 1.65 -5.34
CA THR A 260 -9.21 0.93 -5.54
C THR A 260 -9.26 -0.53 -5.09
N THR A 261 -10.31 -0.94 -4.38
CA THR A 261 -10.56 -2.36 -4.08
C THR A 261 -11.49 -2.94 -5.14
N ILE A 262 -11.00 -3.92 -5.92
CA ILE A 262 -11.74 -4.55 -7.01
C ILE A 262 -12.23 -5.95 -6.65
N SER A 263 -13.27 -6.43 -7.36
CA SER A 263 -13.88 -7.75 -7.13
C SER A 263 -13.09 -8.92 -7.73
N THR A 264 -12.15 -8.66 -8.63
CA THR A 264 -11.32 -9.68 -9.26
C THR A 264 -10.52 -10.45 -8.22
N LYS A 265 -10.51 -11.77 -8.29
CA LYS A 265 -9.70 -12.60 -7.39
C LYS A 265 -8.20 -12.29 -7.55
N TYR A 266 -7.48 -12.16 -6.44
CA TYR A 266 -6.05 -11.81 -6.49
C TYR A 266 -5.20 -12.78 -7.33
N THR A 267 -5.61 -14.03 -7.47
CA THR A 267 -4.92 -15.04 -8.29
C THR A 267 -5.02 -14.77 -9.79
N GLU A 268 -6.11 -14.17 -10.23
CA GLU A 268 -6.32 -13.72 -11.61
C GLU A 268 -5.61 -12.38 -11.81
N LEU A 269 -5.80 -11.46 -10.87
CA LEU A 269 -5.14 -10.16 -10.87
C LEU A 269 -3.61 -10.30 -10.97
N LYS A 270 -2.99 -11.22 -10.21
CA LYS A 270 -1.53 -11.40 -10.23
C LYS A 270 -1.00 -11.85 -11.60
N LYS A 271 -1.79 -12.55 -12.43
CA LYS A 271 -1.35 -13.00 -13.76
C LYS A 271 -1.21 -11.84 -14.75
N GLU A 272 -2.05 -10.81 -14.60
CA GLU A 272 -2.15 -9.68 -15.51
C GLU A 272 -1.89 -8.35 -14.79
N LEU A 273 -1.13 -8.40 -13.69
CA LEU A 273 -0.99 -7.27 -12.77
C LEU A 273 -0.51 -5.99 -13.46
N LYS A 274 0.49 -6.10 -14.35
CA LYS A 274 0.99 -4.96 -15.13
C LYS A 274 -0.14 -4.31 -15.92
N SER A 275 -0.83 -5.09 -16.75
CA SER A 275 -1.95 -4.59 -17.58
C SER A 275 -3.06 -3.97 -16.72
N ILE A 276 -3.40 -4.59 -15.58
CA ILE A 276 -4.45 -4.09 -14.70
C ILE A 276 -4.05 -2.74 -14.10
N ILE A 277 -2.80 -2.56 -13.66
CA ILE A 277 -2.33 -1.27 -13.12
C ILE A 277 -2.29 -0.22 -14.23
N GLU A 278 -1.74 -0.55 -15.41
CA GLU A 278 -1.66 0.35 -16.56
C GLU A 278 -3.08 0.77 -17.04
N ASN A 279 -3.99 -0.18 -17.20
CA ASN A 279 -5.39 0.09 -17.56
C ASN A 279 -6.11 0.92 -16.51
N THR A 280 -5.79 0.72 -15.20
CA THR A 280 -6.35 1.56 -14.14
C THR A 280 -5.89 3.00 -14.29
N ILE A 281 -4.59 3.24 -14.50
CA ILE A 281 -4.04 4.59 -14.71
C ILE A 281 -4.64 5.21 -15.98
N GLU A 282 -4.74 4.44 -17.05
CA GLU A 282 -5.39 4.89 -18.30
C GLU A 282 -6.86 5.24 -18.08
N GLN A 283 -7.61 4.49 -17.26
CA GLN A 283 -8.98 4.82 -16.91
C GLN A 283 -9.07 6.20 -16.26
N PHE A 284 -8.16 6.52 -15.33
CA PHE A 284 -8.11 7.83 -14.69
C PHE A 284 -7.82 8.95 -15.70
N SER A 285 -6.99 8.70 -16.72
CA SER A 285 -6.64 9.70 -17.73
C SER A 285 -7.81 10.14 -18.61
N LYS A 286 -8.90 9.37 -18.65
CA LYS A 286 -10.11 9.66 -19.44
C LYS A 286 -11.02 10.73 -18.82
N TYR A 287 -10.70 11.18 -17.59
CA TYR A 287 -11.50 12.18 -16.87
C TYR A 287 -10.79 13.53 -16.79
N LYS A 288 -11.58 14.62 -16.72
CA LYS A 288 -11.04 15.97 -16.54
C LYS A 288 -10.58 16.23 -15.11
N VAL A 289 -11.24 15.60 -14.13
CA VAL A 289 -10.90 15.72 -12.71
C VAL A 289 -11.27 14.46 -11.95
N VAL A 290 -10.51 14.16 -10.89
CA VAL A 290 -10.77 13.07 -9.96
C VAL A 290 -11.06 13.63 -8.58
N ILE A 291 -12.11 13.12 -7.90
CA ILE A 291 -12.34 13.35 -6.46
C ILE A 291 -12.02 12.05 -5.73
N THR A 292 -11.21 12.09 -4.67
CA THR A 292 -10.82 10.85 -3.98
C THR A 292 -10.55 11.03 -2.48
N ASP A 293 -10.94 10.02 -1.70
CA ASP A 293 -10.55 9.78 -0.31
C ASP A 293 -9.54 8.62 -0.18
N ARG A 294 -9.00 8.15 -1.33
CA ARG A 294 -8.01 7.08 -1.39
C ARG A 294 -6.61 7.62 -1.67
N TYR A 295 -5.63 7.26 -0.84
CA TYR A 295 -4.24 7.63 -1.06
C TYR A 295 -3.70 7.15 -2.43
N HIS A 296 -3.92 5.88 -2.77
CA HIS A 296 -3.52 5.41 -4.10
C HIS A 296 -4.41 5.92 -5.23
N GLY A 297 -5.65 6.33 -4.94
CA GLY A 297 -6.49 7.07 -5.88
C GLY A 297 -5.82 8.39 -6.29
N THR A 298 -5.25 9.12 -5.32
CA THR A 298 -4.45 10.32 -5.58
C THR A 298 -3.24 10.01 -6.47
N ILE A 299 -2.48 8.95 -6.15
CA ILE A 299 -1.27 8.61 -6.92
C ILE A 299 -1.64 8.18 -8.35
N PHE A 300 -2.67 7.35 -8.55
CA PHE A 300 -3.11 6.94 -9.89
C PHE A 300 -3.62 8.13 -10.73
N SER A 301 -4.31 9.09 -10.09
CA SER A 301 -4.71 10.32 -10.75
C SER A 301 -3.51 11.13 -11.23
N LEU A 302 -2.51 11.35 -10.36
CA LEU A 302 -1.29 12.05 -10.74
C LEU A 302 -0.46 11.28 -11.77
N ALA A 303 -0.38 9.94 -11.68
CA ALA A 303 0.28 9.10 -12.67
C ALA A 303 -0.40 9.16 -14.05
N SER A 304 -1.71 9.45 -14.10
CA SER A 304 -2.47 9.68 -15.33
C SER A 304 -2.45 11.15 -15.80
N ASN A 305 -1.73 12.02 -15.09
CA ASN A 305 -1.70 13.46 -15.33
C ASN A 305 -3.08 14.12 -15.23
N THR A 306 -3.97 13.58 -14.36
CA THR A 306 -5.31 14.09 -14.15
C THR A 306 -5.36 14.87 -12.84
N PRO A 307 -5.86 16.13 -12.83
CA PRO A 307 -6.03 16.89 -11.61
C PRO A 307 -6.92 16.15 -10.61
N THR A 308 -6.53 16.20 -9.34
CA THR A 308 -7.21 15.45 -8.29
C THR A 308 -7.56 16.33 -7.10
N ILE A 309 -8.78 16.17 -6.60
CA ILE A 309 -9.28 16.77 -5.38
C ILE A 309 -9.27 15.69 -4.32
N VAL A 310 -8.45 15.88 -3.29
CA VAL A 310 -8.35 15.00 -2.15
C VAL A 310 -9.29 15.50 -1.07
N ILE A 311 -10.19 14.63 -0.63
CA ILE A 311 -11.05 14.89 0.52
C ILE A 311 -10.58 14.11 1.74
N ASN A 312 -10.92 14.61 2.93
CA ASN A 312 -10.50 13.97 4.17
C ASN A 312 -11.00 12.53 4.30
N SER A 313 -10.24 11.70 5.00
CA SER A 313 -10.64 10.39 5.48
C SER A 313 -10.43 10.31 6.99
N THR A 314 -10.97 9.28 7.64
CA THR A 314 -10.78 9.06 9.09
C THR A 314 -9.34 8.73 9.47
N ASP A 315 -8.48 8.48 8.49
CA ASP A 315 -7.11 8.01 8.70
C ASP A 315 -6.09 9.07 8.28
N HIS A 316 -5.10 9.31 9.13
CA HIS A 316 -3.99 10.22 8.87
C HIS A 316 -3.08 9.78 7.68
N LYS A 317 -3.20 8.55 7.19
CA LYS A 317 -2.47 8.07 6.00
C LYS A 317 -2.66 8.98 4.79
N LEU A 318 -3.91 9.40 4.57
CA LEU A 318 -4.21 10.25 3.42
C LEU A 318 -3.63 11.63 3.64
N SER A 319 -3.93 12.28 4.77
CA SER A 319 -3.46 13.64 5.06
C SER A 319 -1.93 13.74 5.07
N SER A 320 -1.24 12.81 5.73
CA SER A 320 0.23 12.79 5.77
C SER A 320 0.88 12.31 4.47
N GLY A 321 0.22 11.39 3.74
CA GLY A 321 0.73 10.89 2.46
C GLY A 321 0.69 11.92 1.34
N VAL A 322 -0.31 12.79 1.35
CA VAL A 322 -0.45 13.86 0.33
C VAL A 322 0.46 15.06 0.59
N ASP A 323 1.07 15.20 1.77
CA ASP A 323 2.08 16.24 2.04
C ASP A 323 3.29 16.16 1.10
N TRP A 324 3.55 14.99 0.52
CA TRP A 324 4.56 14.83 -0.53
C TRP A 324 4.34 15.71 -1.75
N PHE A 325 3.12 16.14 -2.00
CA PHE A 325 2.73 16.89 -3.20
C PHE A 325 2.45 18.37 -2.93
N LYS A 326 2.12 18.77 -1.67
CA LYS A 326 1.62 20.10 -1.33
C LYS A 326 2.57 21.24 -1.66
N ASP A 327 3.85 21.07 -1.32
CA ASP A 327 4.85 22.15 -1.38
C ASP A 327 5.77 22.03 -2.60
N LYS A 328 5.35 21.31 -3.64
CA LYS A 328 6.14 21.08 -4.85
C LYS A 328 5.52 21.78 -6.04
N GLU A 329 6.28 22.68 -6.65
CA GLU A 329 5.83 23.43 -7.84
C GLU A 329 5.42 22.52 -9.00
N GLU A 330 6.05 21.34 -9.12
CA GLU A 330 5.74 20.34 -10.15
C GLU A 330 4.30 19.85 -10.09
N PHE A 331 3.68 19.83 -8.90
CA PHE A 331 2.31 19.35 -8.68
C PHE A 331 1.28 20.47 -8.54
N LYS A 332 1.72 21.73 -8.62
CA LYS A 332 0.84 22.89 -8.51
C LYS A 332 -0.22 22.90 -9.61
N GLY A 333 -1.47 22.94 -9.20
CA GLY A 333 -2.63 22.88 -10.11
C GLY A 333 -3.02 21.47 -10.56
N TYR A 334 -2.33 20.42 -10.04
CA TYR A 334 -2.75 19.01 -10.22
C TYR A 334 -3.37 18.42 -8.96
N ILE A 335 -3.06 18.96 -7.78
CA ILE A 335 -3.62 18.49 -6.53
C ILE A 335 -4.31 19.62 -5.79
N PHE A 336 -5.49 19.32 -5.29
CA PHE A 336 -6.36 20.22 -4.54
C PHE A 336 -6.85 19.51 -3.30
N PHE A 337 -7.12 20.26 -2.23
CA PHE A 337 -7.59 19.72 -0.96
C PHE A 337 -8.93 20.33 -0.63
N ALA A 338 -9.91 19.51 -0.30
CA ALA A 338 -11.23 19.94 0.13
C ALA A 338 -11.50 19.46 1.55
N GLN A 339 -12.02 20.37 2.38
CA GLN A 339 -12.39 20.10 3.77
C GLN A 339 -13.78 19.49 3.90
N SER A 340 -14.62 19.64 2.87
CA SER A 340 -15.98 19.11 2.81
C SER A 340 -16.33 18.61 1.40
N LEU A 341 -17.45 17.88 1.29
CA LEU A 341 -17.98 17.45 0.00
C LEU A 341 -18.48 18.63 -0.84
N GLU A 342 -19.01 19.68 -0.20
CA GLU A 342 -19.45 20.90 -0.87
C GLU A 342 -18.27 21.66 -1.50
N GLU A 343 -17.15 21.74 -0.77
CA GLU A 343 -15.92 22.34 -1.31
C GLU A 343 -15.35 21.48 -2.45
N ALA A 344 -15.34 20.15 -2.29
CA ALA A 344 -14.91 19.24 -3.35
C ALA A 344 -15.77 19.37 -4.62
N GLN A 345 -17.09 19.53 -4.46
CA GLN A 345 -18.00 19.77 -5.57
C GLN A 345 -17.64 21.05 -6.31
N LYS A 346 -17.51 22.18 -5.60
CA LYS A 346 -17.18 23.49 -6.21
C LYS A 346 -15.84 23.44 -6.96
N LEU A 347 -14.80 22.88 -6.33
CA LEU A 347 -13.51 22.72 -6.98
C LEU A 347 -13.60 21.84 -8.24
N ALA A 348 -14.39 20.77 -8.18
CA ALA A 348 -14.59 19.89 -9.35
C ALA A 348 -15.30 20.61 -10.49
N GLU A 349 -16.30 21.42 -10.21
CA GLU A 349 -17.01 22.25 -11.20
C GLU A 349 -16.05 23.27 -11.83
N ASP A 350 -15.25 23.97 -11.03
CA ASP A 350 -14.29 24.95 -11.48
C ASP A 350 -13.21 24.32 -12.38
N ILE A 351 -12.62 23.20 -11.95
CA ILE A 351 -11.62 22.47 -12.74
C ILE A 351 -12.23 21.95 -14.04
N TYR A 352 -13.45 21.38 -13.98
CA TYR A 352 -14.13 20.81 -15.14
C TYR A 352 -14.43 21.86 -16.21
N ARG A 353 -14.85 23.08 -15.81
CA ARG A 353 -15.16 24.20 -16.69
C ARG A 353 -13.91 24.90 -17.23
N ASN A 354 -12.80 24.80 -16.51
CA ASN A 354 -11.53 25.39 -16.91
C ASN A 354 -10.95 24.63 -18.11
N LYS A 355 -10.60 25.34 -19.17
CA LYS A 355 -9.97 24.79 -20.38
C LYS A 355 -8.46 24.59 -20.22
N LYS A 356 -7.95 24.44 -19.00
CA LYS A 356 -6.53 24.25 -18.76
C LYS A 356 -6.05 22.94 -19.39
N ASP A 357 -4.98 23.04 -20.17
CA ASP A 357 -4.30 21.87 -20.71
C ASP A 357 -3.30 21.32 -19.68
N TYR A 358 -3.45 20.06 -19.29
CA TYR A 358 -2.62 19.40 -18.29
C TYR A 358 -1.50 18.64 -18.99
N LYS A 359 -0.27 19.06 -18.75
CA LYS A 359 0.96 18.46 -19.31
C LYS A 359 1.32 17.18 -18.53
N VAL A 360 2.24 16.40 -19.09
CA VAL A 360 2.82 15.25 -18.37
C VAL A 360 3.63 15.77 -17.18
N LEU A 361 3.36 15.21 -16.00
CA LEU A 361 4.13 15.48 -14.78
C LEU A 361 5.55 14.93 -14.91
N PRO A 362 6.56 15.52 -14.27
CA PRO A 362 7.92 15.00 -14.27
C PRO A 362 8.03 13.71 -13.45
N GLU A 363 9.02 12.87 -13.79
CA GLU A 363 9.34 11.65 -13.04
C GLU A 363 10.07 11.95 -11.72
N TYR A 364 9.58 12.94 -10.99
CA TYR A 364 10.23 13.50 -9.81
C TYR A 364 10.59 12.44 -8.78
N PHE A 365 9.63 11.62 -8.36
CA PHE A 365 9.85 10.65 -7.28
C PHE A 365 10.75 9.48 -7.71
N ARG A 366 10.69 9.07 -8.97
CA ARG A 366 11.58 8.05 -9.48
C ARG A 366 13.03 8.54 -9.43
N THR A 367 13.30 9.70 -10.02
CA THR A 367 14.67 10.21 -10.18
C THR A 367 15.31 10.69 -8.87
N HIS A 368 14.53 11.29 -7.97
CA HIS A 368 15.06 11.82 -6.70
C HIS A 368 15.15 10.77 -5.59
N TYR A 369 14.38 9.67 -5.68
CA TYR A 369 14.32 8.67 -4.63
C TYR A 369 14.70 7.27 -5.12
N TYR A 370 13.90 6.66 -6.01
CA TYR A 370 14.00 5.23 -6.28
C TYR A 370 15.16 4.83 -7.17
N ASP A 371 15.63 5.70 -8.06
CA ASP A 371 16.83 5.48 -8.87
C ASP A 371 18.11 5.53 -8.00
N LYS A 372 18.06 6.22 -6.85
CA LYS A 372 19.17 6.33 -5.88
C LYS A 372 19.08 5.34 -4.72
N LEU A 373 17.97 4.62 -4.59
CA LEU A 373 17.72 3.77 -3.41
C LEU A 373 18.70 2.60 -3.31
N LYS A 374 19.14 2.02 -4.45
CA LYS A 374 20.09 0.92 -4.42
C LYS A 374 21.40 1.34 -3.80
N GLU A 375 21.98 2.45 -4.26
CA GLU A 375 23.24 3.00 -3.73
C GLU A 375 23.15 3.19 -2.23
N LYS A 376 22.15 3.92 -1.74
CA LYS A 376 21.91 4.10 -0.30
C LYS A 376 21.80 2.78 0.47
N PHE A 377 21.14 1.79 -0.09
CA PHE A 377 20.98 0.49 0.55
C PHE A 377 22.27 -0.32 0.55
N GLU A 378 23.12 -0.18 -0.45
CA GLU A 378 24.42 -0.87 -0.50
C GLU A 378 25.45 -0.28 0.47
N GLU A 379 25.28 0.96 0.90
CA GLU A 379 26.15 1.65 1.87
C GLU A 379 25.96 1.21 3.33
N ILE A 380 24.92 0.43 3.64
CA ILE A 380 24.57 0.00 5.01
C ILE A 380 25.36 -1.23 5.46
#